data_619f15ec5ae3bc27b33051266628e712
#
_entry.id   619f15ec5ae3bc27b33051266628e712
#
_cell.length_a   1.000
_cell.length_b   1.000
_cell.length_c   1.000
_cell.angle_alpha   90.00
_cell.angle_beta   90.00
_cell.angle_gamma   90.00
#
_symmetry.space_group_name_H-M   'P 1'
#
loop_
_entity.id
_entity.type
_entity.pdbx_description
1 polymer ?
#
loop_
_entity_poly.entity_id
_entity_poly.type
_entity_poly.pdbx_seq_one_letter_code
_entity_poly.pdbx_strand_id
1 'polypeptide(L)'
;MGMTAIICSHDLLANAAMIQCQQFGIRIPDDLSIIGFDDLPICPYTYPPMTTVRQERTEIGKCGYYALDSLRNSVSIGTLLLHAKLMVRNSTGPASEKN
;
A
#
# COMPACT_ATOMS: atom_id res chain seq x y z
N MET A 1 -19.49 8.31 13.82
CA MET A 1 -18.49 7.25 13.62
C MET A 1 -17.10 7.89 13.64
N GLY A 2 -16.18 7.38 14.43
CA GLY A 2 -14.88 8.03 14.63
C GLY A 2 -13.79 7.64 13.64
N MET A 3 -14.12 6.90 12.59
CA MET A 3 -13.13 6.41 11.62
C MET A 3 -12.71 7.54 10.66
N THR A 4 -11.41 7.78 10.55
CA THR A 4 -10.87 8.82 9.65
C THR A 4 -9.91 8.27 8.61
N ALA A 5 -9.55 6.99 8.70
CA ALA A 5 -8.63 6.36 7.74
C ALA A 5 -8.89 4.86 7.62
N ILE A 6 -8.61 4.31 6.45
CA ILE A 6 -8.65 2.88 6.17
C ILE A 6 -7.32 2.48 5.53
N ILE A 7 -6.75 1.38 6.01
CA ILE A 7 -5.59 0.75 5.40
C ILE A 7 -6.06 -0.54 4.75
N CYS A 8 -5.86 -0.66 3.44
CA CYS A 8 -6.27 -1.84 2.68
C CYS A 8 -5.08 -2.76 2.44
N SER A 9 -5.34 -4.04 2.30
CA SER A 9 -4.28 -5.05 2.13
C SER A 9 -3.58 -4.97 0.78
N HIS A 10 -4.19 -4.34 -0.22
CA HIS A 10 -3.55 -4.05 -1.50
C HIS A 10 -4.28 -2.92 -2.24
N ASP A 11 -3.64 -2.42 -3.31
CA ASP A 11 -4.10 -1.24 -4.02
C ASP A 11 -5.43 -1.42 -4.74
N LEU A 12 -5.72 -2.60 -5.24
CA LEU A 12 -6.99 -2.84 -5.95
C LEU A 12 -8.17 -2.75 -4.98
N LEU A 13 -8.03 -3.29 -3.77
CA LEU A 13 -9.05 -3.12 -2.73
C LEU A 13 -9.20 -1.65 -2.34
N ALA A 14 -8.08 -0.95 -2.17
CA ALA A 14 -8.10 0.47 -1.83
C ALA A 14 -8.82 1.29 -2.90
N ASN A 15 -8.54 1.01 -4.17
CA ASN A 15 -9.21 1.71 -5.28
C ASN A 15 -10.71 1.44 -5.29
N ALA A 16 -11.11 0.19 -5.10
CA ALA A 16 -12.53 -0.17 -5.01
C ALA A 16 -13.21 0.56 -3.84
N ALA A 17 -12.55 0.62 -2.69
CA ALA A 17 -13.07 1.35 -1.53
C ALA A 17 -13.22 2.84 -1.83
N MET A 18 -12.24 3.47 -2.49
CA MET A 18 -12.32 4.87 -2.87
C MET A 18 -13.51 5.14 -3.80
N ILE A 19 -13.70 4.30 -4.80
CA ILE A 19 -14.80 4.45 -5.76
C ILE A 19 -16.13 4.36 -5.02
N GLN A 20 -16.31 3.36 -4.18
CA GLN A 20 -17.56 3.18 -3.42
C GLN A 20 -17.83 4.33 -2.46
N CYS A 21 -16.81 4.77 -1.72
CA CYS A 21 -16.96 5.90 -0.80
C CYS A 21 -17.42 7.14 -1.55
N GLN A 22 -16.83 7.42 -2.69
CA GLN A 22 -17.18 8.60 -3.49
C GLN A 22 -18.60 8.51 -4.04
N GLN A 23 -19.06 7.32 -4.42
CA GLN A 23 -20.44 7.13 -4.86
C GLN A 23 -21.45 7.41 -3.75
N PHE A 24 -21.06 7.23 -2.49
CA PHE A 24 -21.89 7.56 -1.33
C PHE A 24 -21.64 8.95 -0.75
N GLY A 25 -20.90 9.78 -1.48
CA GLY A 25 -20.65 11.17 -1.07
C GLY A 25 -19.57 11.35 -0.03
N ILE A 26 -18.78 10.31 0.26
CA ILE A 26 -17.64 10.40 1.17
C ILE A 26 -16.43 10.90 0.38
N ARG A 27 -15.87 12.02 0.81
CA ARG A 27 -14.74 12.66 0.14
C ARG A 27 -13.42 12.05 0.60
N ILE A 28 -12.54 11.74 -0.36
CA ILE A 28 -11.21 11.22 -0.11
C ILE A 28 -10.22 12.29 -0.53
N PRO A 29 -9.34 12.79 0.34
CA PRO A 29 -9.08 12.39 1.73
C PRO A 29 -9.84 13.20 2.79
N ASP A 30 -10.66 14.17 2.39
CA ASP A 30 -11.22 15.15 3.34
C ASP A 30 -12.06 14.51 4.46
N ASP A 31 -12.90 13.55 4.10
CA ASP A 31 -13.71 12.83 5.10
C ASP A 31 -13.02 11.56 5.57
N LEU A 32 -12.26 10.90 4.68
CA LEU A 32 -11.65 9.61 4.95
C LEU A 32 -10.36 9.47 4.15
N SER A 33 -9.27 9.13 4.81
CA SER A 33 -8.01 8.79 4.16
C SER A 33 -8.00 7.30 3.82
N ILE A 34 -7.42 6.95 2.65
CA ILE A 34 -7.30 5.54 2.24
C ILE A 34 -5.86 5.29 1.81
N ILE A 35 -5.31 4.19 2.31
CA ILE A 35 -3.95 3.74 2.01
C ILE A 35 -4.03 2.34 1.40
N GLY A 36 -3.34 2.15 0.28
CA GLY A 36 -3.17 0.84 -0.34
C GLY A 36 -1.89 0.16 0.10
N PHE A 37 -1.52 -0.91 -0.60
CA PHE A 37 -0.29 -1.66 -0.35
C PHE A 37 0.17 -2.28 -1.65
N ASP A 38 1.44 -2.13 -1.99
CA ASP A 38 2.17 -2.72 -3.10
C ASP A 38 2.65 -1.72 -4.17
N ASP A 39 2.06 -0.54 -4.25
CA ASP A 39 2.37 0.48 -5.25
C ASP A 39 2.25 -0.05 -6.68
N LEU A 40 1.08 -0.55 -7.03
CA LEU A 40 0.78 -0.96 -8.39
C LEU A 40 0.84 0.24 -9.34
N PRO A 41 1.11 0.01 -10.63
CA PRO A 41 1.22 1.10 -11.61
C PRO A 41 0.01 2.01 -11.70
N ILE A 42 -1.16 1.57 -11.27
CA ILE A 42 -2.38 2.38 -11.29
C ILE A 42 -2.38 3.51 -10.23
N CYS A 43 -1.59 3.38 -9.16
CA CYS A 43 -1.68 4.29 -8.01
C CYS A 43 -1.56 5.78 -8.36
N PRO A 44 -0.65 6.22 -9.25
CA PRO A 44 -0.60 7.63 -9.62
C PRO A 44 -1.81 8.12 -10.40
N TYR A 45 -2.62 7.20 -10.92
CA TYR A 45 -3.74 7.51 -11.83
C TYR A 45 -5.12 7.27 -11.21
N THR A 46 -5.18 6.82 -9.96
CA THR A 46 -6.46 6.75 -9.25
C THR A 46 -6.96 8.15 -8.93
N TYR A 47 -8.21 8.29 -8.53
CA TYR A 47 -8.79 9.58 -8.18
C TYR A 47 -9.31 9.55 -6.74
N PRO A 48 -8.63 10.28 -5.81
CA PRO A 48 -7.33 10.94 -5.99
C PRO A 48 -6.17 9.93 -6.12
N PRO A 49 -4.98 10.38 -6.57
CA PRO A 49 -3.81 9.50 -6.61
C PRO A 49 -3.54 8.84 -5.26
N MET A 50 -3.28 7.56 -5.28
CA MET A 50 -3.29 6.73 -4.07
C MET A 50 -1.97 6.72 -3.32
N THR A 51 -2.05 7.03 -2.02
CA THR A 51 -0.97 6.76 -1.07
C THR A 51 -0.90 5.25 -0.84
N THR A 52 0.29 4.69 -0.92
CA THR A 52 0.51 3.26 -0.81
C THR A 52 1.89 2.95 -0.26
N VAL A 53 2.14 1.69 0.03
CA VAL A 53 3.45 1.21 0.49
C VAL A 53 4.10 0.47 -0.66
N ARG A 54 5.28 0.93 -1.10
CA ARG A 54 6.06 0.27 -2.15
C ARG A 54 6.95 -0.77 -1.54
N GLN A 55 6.82 -2.01 -2.01
CA GLN A 55 7.78 -3.05 -1.76
C GLN A 55 8.80 -3.08 -2.90
N GLU A 56 10.07 -3.33 -2.56
CA GLU A 56 11.13 -3.46 -3.56
C GLU A 56 11.07 -4.87 -4.16
N ARG A 57 10.18 -5.06 -5.12
CA ARG A 57 9.87 -6.39 -5.69
C ARG A 57 11.08 -7.07 -6.31
N THR A 58 11.93 -6.29 -7.00
CA THR A 58 13.15 -6.84 -7.60
C THR A 58 14.10 -7.37 -6.52
N GLU A 59 14.27 -6.62 -5.44
CA GLU A 59 15.13 -7.06 -4.34
C GLU A 59 14.55 -8.26 -3.60
N ILE A 60 13.22 -8.31 -3.43
CA ILE A 60 12.55 -9.48 -2.86
C ILE A 60 12.82 -10.70 -3.72
N GLY A 61 12.69 -10.57 -5.04
CA GLY A 61 12.98 -11.67 -5.98
C GLY A 61 14.43 -12.13 -5.90
N LYS A 62 15.37 -11.21 -5.87
CA LYS A 62 16.79 -11.53 -5.73
C LYS A 62 17.09 -12.26 -4.43
N CYS A 63 16.56 -11.76 -3.32
CA CYS A 63 16.73 -12.40 -2.01
C CYS A 63 16.14 -13.80 -1.98
N GLY A 64 14.97 -13.98 -2.60
CA GLY A 64 14.35 -15.30 -2.73
C GLY A 64 15.22 -16.27 -3.51
N TYR A 65 15.81 -15.83 -4.61
CA TYR A 65 16.73 -16.65 -5.38
C TYR A 65 17.98 -17.04 -4.57
N TYR A 66 18.59 -16.06 -3.88
CA TYR A 66 19.75 -16.35 -3.04
C TYR A 66 19.42 -17.34 -1.93
N ALA A 67 18.26 -17.19 -1.32
CA ALA A 67 17.80 -18.11 -0.26
C ALA A 67 17.69 -19.53 -0.81
N LEU A 68 17.03 -19.69 -1.95
CA LEU A 68 16.86 -20.99 -2.59
C LEU A 68 18.21 -21.60 -2.99
N ASP A 69 19.08 -20.82 -3.60
CA ASP A 69 20.40 -21.29 -4.04
C ASP A 69 21.25 -21.71 -2.85
N SER A 70 21.23 -20.95 -1.76
CA SER A 70 21.96 -21.29 -0.54
C SER A 70 21.47 -22.60 0.06
N LEU A 71 20.14 -22.77 0.14
CA LEU A 71 19.56 -24.02 0.65
C LEU A 71 19.91 -25.21 -0.22
N ARG A 72 19.91 -25.01 -1.54
CA ARG A 72 20.28 -26.07 -2.50
C ARG A 72 21.72 -26.51 -2.32
N ASN A 73 22.60 -25.58 -1.92
CA ASN A 73 24.01 -25.86 -1.66
C ASN A 73 24.28 -26.18 -0.19
N SER A 74 23.25 -26.50 0.60
CA SER A 74 23.35 -26.83 2.02
C SER A 74 23.96 -25.72 2.87
N VAL A 75 23.77 -24.49 2.47
CA VAL A 75 24.19 -23.30 3.23
C VAL A 75 22.98 -22.74 3.96
N SER A 76 23.11 -22.58 5.28
CA SER A 76 22.06 -21.96 6.09
C SER A 76 22.10 -20.44 5.95
N ILE A 77 20.94 -19.84 5.80
CA ILE A 77 20.79 -18.38 5.81
C ILE A 77 19.82 -17.96 6.90
N GLY A 78 20.05 -16.75 7.43
CA GLY A 78 19.15 -16.18 8.43
C GLY A 78 17.98 -15.44 7.80
N THR A 79 17.29 -14.67 8.63
CA THR A 79 16.21 -13.81 8.19
C THR A 79 16.75 -12.62 7.38
N LEU A 80 16.14 -12.36 6.23
CA LEU A 80 16.43 -11.20 5.41
C LEU A 80 15.28 -10.22 5.52
N LEU A 81 15.59 -8.98 5.91
CA LEU A 81 14.59 -7.90 6.01
C LEU A 81 14.84 -6.88 4.92
N LEU A 82 13.79 -6.56 4.19
CA LEU A 82 13.81 -5.51 3.17
C LEU A 82 12.92 -4.37 3.61
N HIS A 83 13.38 -3.14 3.40
CA HIS A 83 12.60 -1.96 3.75
C HIS A 83 11.54 -1.68 2.71
N ALA A 84 10.32 -1.41 3.16
CA ALA A 84 9.27 -0.86 2.33
C ALA A 84 9.32 0.66 2.40
N LYS A 85 8.72 1.33 1.41
CA LYS A 85 8.71 2.79 1.33
C LYS A 85 7.26 3.29 1.24
N LEU A 86 6.93 4.26 2.07
CA LEU A 86 5.63 4.92 1.99
C LEU A 86 5.65 5.91 0.84
N MET A 87 4.74 5.70 -0.12
CA MET A 87 4.56 6.57 -1.27
C MET A 87 3.36 7.47 -1.00
N VAL A 88 3.61 8.67 -0.48
CA VAL A 88 2.55 9.61 -0.11
C VAL A 88 2.06 10.32 -1.37
N ARG A 89 0.76 10.20 -1.64
CA ARG A 89 0.08 10.89 -2.74
C ARG A 89 -1.09 11.69 -2.17
N ASN A 90 -2.26 11.60 -2.81
CA ASN A 90 -3.36 12.50 -2.48
C ASN A 90 -4.56 11.82 -1.81
N SER A 91 -4.50 10.50 -1.58
CA SER A 91 -5.61 9.78 -0.93
C SER A 91 -5.54 9.84 0.60
N THR A 92 -4.54 10.50 1.16
CA THR A 92 -4.38 10.69 2.59
C THR A 92 -4.21 12.16 2.92
N GLY A 93 -4.69 12.56 4.09
CA GLY A 93 -4.61 13.92 4.58
C GLY A 93 -4.92 13.99 6.06
N PRO A 94 -5.05 15.21 6.62
CA PRO A 94 -5.37 15.36 8.03
C PRO A 94 -6.69 14.68 8.37
N ALA A 95 -6.77 14.16 9.59
CA ALA A 95 -8.00 13.52 10.08
C ALA A 95 -9.16 14.50 10.06
N SER A 96 -10.33 14.03 9.62
CA SER A 96 -11.53 14.86 9.59
C SER A 96 -11.97 15.19 11.02
N GLU A 97 -12.24 16.47 11.27
CA GLU A 97 -12.77 16.93 12.57
C GLU A 97 -14.28 16.69 12.71
N LYS A 98 -14.95 16.29 11.64
CA LYS A 98 -16.39 16.07 11.63
C LYS A 98 -16.81 14.70 12.14
N ASN A 99 -15.83 13.83 12.37
CA ASN A 99 -16.12 12.47 12.87
C ASN A 99 -16.02 12.42 14.41
#